data_76b52bc7ca2eefbe905be4d3ae651cfb
#
_entry.id   76b52bc7ca2eefbe905be4d3ae651cfb
#
_cell.length_a   1.000
_cell.length_b   1.000
_cell.length_c   1.000
_cell.angle_alpha   90.00
_cell.angle_beta   90.00
_cell.angle_gamma   90.00
#
_symmetry.space_group_name_H-M   'P 1'
#
loop_
_entity.id
_entity.type
_entity.pdbx_description
1 polymer ?
#
loop_
_entity_poly.entity_id
_entity_poly.type
_entity_poly.pdbx_seq_one_letter_code
_entity_poly.pdbx_strand_id
1 'polypeptide(L)'
;MKRATRATACVLMLAVLAVGAAGQTEERTVEDRLVTLAQQLRMGMTLATVAAYSPTLDDLRLHAQQLVNLLEGSNGKHFVRPAPPADDVPGLLVEMAWLGTRFDAALPDPESRARVGNAARNVRTFLTFALEAALTALDERRIDRASTDMLRTYAFLLAAYERPCDISYVPALWTLLRAFGVTEQLGADTPEGG
;
A
#
# COMPACT_ATOMS: atom_id res chain seq x y z
N MET A 1 43.52 -32.18 -40.51
CA MET A 1 43.40 -30.86 -39.93
C MET A 1 42.14 -30.17 -40.43
N LYS A 2 40.97 -30.28 -39.76
CA LYS A 2 39.69 -29.52 -40.05
C LYS A 2 38.64 -29.94 -39.01
N ARG A 3 38.78 -29.55 -37.74
CA ARG A 3 37.72 -29.71 -36.70
C ARG A 3 37.89 -28.72 -35.52
N ALA A 4 38.25 -27.47 -35.76
CA ALA A 4 38.42 -26.52 -34.65
C ALA A 4 37.70 -25.14 -34.80
N THR A 5 36.74 -25.02 -35.73
CA THR A 5 36.15 -23.67 -36.05
C THR A 5 34.65 -23.57 -35.85
N ARG A 6 33.98 -24.57 -35.18
CA ARG A 6 32.53 -24.50 -34.94
C ARG A 6 32.09 -24.27 -33.47
N ALA A 7 33.04 -24.28 -32.53
CA ALA A 7 32.71 -24.13 -31.11
C ALA A 7 32.72 -22.66 -30.62
N THR A 8 33.36 -21.74 -31.33
CA THR A 8 33.54 -20.37 -30.87
C THR A 8 32.38 -19.43 -31.25
N ALA A 9 31.55 -19.81 -32.22
CA ALA A 9 30.42 -18.96 -32.65
C ALA A 9 29.18 -19.07 -31.73
N CYS A 10 28.99 -20.19 -31.03
CA CYS A 10 27.84 -20.36 -30.14
C CYS A 10 27.98 -19.66 -28.78
N VAL A 11 29.19 -19.42 -28.31
CA VAL A 11 29.42 -18.75 -26.99
C VAL A 11 29.20 -17.25 -27.07
N LEU A 12 29.44 -16.64 -28.23
CA LEU A 12 29.23 -15.19 -28.43
C LEU A 12 27.75 -14.82 -28.60
N MET A 13 26.88 -15.70 -29.09
CA MET A 13 25.44 -15.44 -29.19
C MET A 13 24.68 -15.54 -27.86
N LEU A 14 25.17 -16.35 -26.92
CA LEU A 14 24.59 -16.47 -25.58
C LEU A 14 24.91 -15.28 -24.68
N ALA A 15 26.03 -14.59 -24.92
CA ALA A 15 26.41 -13.42 -24.13
C ALA A 15 25.60 -12.15 -24.49
N VAL A 16 25.12 -12.03 -25.74
CA VAL A 16 24.31 -10.87 -26.19
C VAL A 16 22.85 -10.97 -25.73
N LEU A 17 22.33 -12.18 -25.52
CA LEU A 17 20.96 -12.38 -24.98
C LEU A 17 20.89 -12.20 -23.45
N ALA A 18 22.00 -12.29 -22.73
CA ALA A 18 22.03 -12.09 -21.27
C ALA A 18 22.10 -10.60 -20.87
N VAL A 19 22.51 -9.69 -21.78
CA VAL A 19 22.56 -8.26 -21.50
C VAL A 19 21.20 -7.56 -21.72
N GLY A 20 20.27 -8.20 -22.45
CA GLY A 20 18.91 -7.66 -22.70
C GLY A 20 17.90 -7.95 -21.57
N ALA A 21 18.23 -8.81 -20.60
CA ALA A 21 17.35 -9.16 -19.49
C ALA A 21 17.70 -8.45 -18.18
N ALA A 22 18.70 -7.55 -18.17
CA ALA A 22 19.01 -6.71 -17.03
C ALA A 22 18.02 -5.54 -16.98
N GLY A 23 16.82 -5.83 -16.46
CA GLY A 23 16.01 -4.92 -15.63
C GLY A 23 15.65 -3.60 -16.27
N GLN A 24 14.68 -3.59 -17.17
CA GLN A 24 13.69 -2.52 -17.11
C GLN A 24 12.77 -2.84 -15.91
N THR A 25 13.21 -2.48 -14.70
CA THR A 25 12.27 -2.07 -13.66
C THR A 25 11.63 -0.81 -14.21
N GLU A 26 10.51 -0.95 -14.94
CA GLU A 26 9.65 0.16 -15.30
C GLU A 26 9.44 0.97 -14.03
N GLU A 27 9.98 2.18 -14.00
CA GLU A 27 9.81 3.06 -12.85
C GLU A 27 8.31 3.40 -12.80
N ARG A 28 7.59 2.73 -11.88
CA ARG A 28 6.15 2.91 -11.74
C ARG A 28 5.84 4.39 -11.57
N THR A 29 4.88 4.89 -12.33
CA THR A 29 4.45 6.28 -12.25
C THR A 29 3.80 6.60 -10.89
N VAL A 30 3.63 7.89 -10.60
CA VAL A 30 2.90 8.33 -9.39
C VAL A 30 1.47 7.78 -9.42
N GLU A 31 0.85 7.79 -10.59
CA GLU A 31 -0.50 7.28 -10.85
C GLU A 31 -0.63 5.79 -10.55
N ASP A 32 0.27 4.96 -11.07
CA ASP A 32 0.27 3.49 -10.83
C ASP A 32 0.44 3.16 -9.35
N ARG A 33 1.30 3.92 -8.67
CA ARG A 33 1.53 3.76 -7.24
C ARG A 33 0.34 4.20 -6.41
N LEU A 34 -0.36 5.25 -6.79
CA LEU A 34 -1.60 5.68 -6.12
C LEU A 34 -2.71 4.64 -6.26
N VAL A 35 -2.88 4.02 -7.43
CA VAL A 35 -3.81 2.91 -7.64
C VAL A 35 -3.44 1.70 -6.77
N THR A 36 -2.16 1.32 -6.76
CA THR A 36 -1.66 0.23 -5.91
C THR A 36 -1.90 0.51 -4.43
N LEU A 37 -1.61 1.73 -3.97
CA LEU A 37 -1.85 2.18 -2.59
C LEU A 37 -3.33 2.05 -2.21
N ALA A 38 -4.25 2.47 -3.10
CA ALA A 38 -5.69 2.37 -2.86
C ALA A 38 -6.15 0.91 -2.74
N GLN A 39 -5.64 0.01 -3.58
CA GLN A 39 -5.94 -1.43 -3.54
C GLN A 39 -5.40 -2.06 -2.25
N GLN A 40 -4.17 -1.75 -1.87
CA GLN A 40 -3.57 -2.24 -0.62
C GLN A 40 -4.31 -1.72 0.61
N LEU A 41 -4.78 -0.47 0.59
CA LEU A 41 -5.55 0.09 1.69
C LEU A 41 -6.91 -0.61 1.85
N ARG A 42 -7.59 -0.95 0.74
CA ARG A 42 -8.79 -1.80 0.77
C ARG A 42 -8.51 -3.19 1.36
N MET A 43 -7.39 -3.82 0.98
CA MET A 43 -6.95 -5.07 1.57
C MET A 43 -6.72 -4.92 3.09
N GLY A 44 -6.08 -3.84 3.52
CA GLY A 44 -5.88 -3.52 4.93
C GLY A 44 -7.20 -3.42 5.70
N MET A 45 -8.21 -2.73 5.15
CA MET A 45 -9.55 -2.67 5.75
C MET A 45 -10.19 -4.05 5.87
N THR A 46 -10.03 -4.90 4.86
CA THR A 46 -10.53 -6.29 4.92
C THR A 46 -9.83 -7.08 6.02
N LEU A 47 -8.49 -7.01 6.11
CA LEU A 47 -7.73 -7.68 7.17
C LEU A 47 -8.13 -7.19 8.56
N ALA A 48 -8.31 -5.88 8.75
CA ALA A 48 -8.77 -5.31 10.01
C ALA A 48 -10.16 -5.83 10.40
N THR A 49 -11.08 -5.91 9.44
CA THR A 49 -12.42 -6.44 9.65
C THR A 49 -12.38 -7.93 10.02
N VAL A 50 -11.65 -8.74 9.24
CA VAL A 50 -11.52 -10.19 9.52
C VAL A 50 -10.90 -10.41 10.90
N ALA A 51 -9.85 -9.67 11.26
CA ALA A 51 -9.26 -9.74 12.58
C ALA A 51 -10.27 -9.38 13.69
N ALA A 52 -11.00 -8.28 13.55
CA ALA A 52 -11.95 -7.82 14.56
C ALA A 52 -13.09 -8.84 14.86
N TYR A 53 -13.47 -9.62 13.86
CA TYR A 53 -14.54 -10.64 13.98
C TYR A 53 -14.00 -12.06 14.06
N SER A 54 -12.71 -12.26 14.27
CA SER A 54 -12.11 -13.58 14.46
C SER A 54 -12.64 -14.26 15.71
N PRO A 55 -12.91 -15.59 15.65
CA PRO A 55 -13.49 -16.33 16.79
C PRO A 55 -12.48 -16.60 17.90
N THR A 56 -11.16 -16.57 17.58
CA THR A 56 -10.10 -16.83 18.54
C THR A 56 -9.07 -15.71 18.56
N LEU A 57 -8.34 -15.58 19.67
CA LEU A 57 -7.27 -14.58 19.78
C LEU A 57 -6.09 -14.90 18.84
N ASP A 58 -5.84 -16.17 18.55
CA ASP A 58 -4.76 -16.57 17.65
C ASP A 58 -5.09 -16.23 16.19
N ASP A 59 -6.34 -16.45 15.75
CA ASP A 59 -6.80 -16.02 14.41
C ASP A 59 -6.76 -14.49 14.28
N LEU A 60 -7.21 -13.77 15.32
CA LEU A 60 -7.13 -12.31 15.35
C LEU A 60 -5.69 -11.86 15.20
N ARG A 61 -4.74 -12.40 15.96
CA ARG A 61 -3.32 -12.07 15.90
C ARG A 61 -2.70 -12.37 14.54
N LEU A 62 -3.11 -13.48 13.92
CA LEU A 62 -2.65 -13.80 12.56
C LEU A 62 -3.01 -12.68 11.57
N HIS A 63 -4.28 -12.26 11.54
CA HIS A 63 -4.73 -11.22 10.62
C HIS A 63 -4.22 -9.83 11.00
N ALA A 64 -4.08 -9.52 12.29
CA ALA A 64 -3.46 -8.30 12.76
C ALA A 64 -1.98 -8.23 12.33
N GLN A 65 -1.23 -9.34 12.41
CA GLN A 65 0.17 -9.38 11.95
C GLN A 65 0.27 -9.22 10.43
N GLN A 66 -0.64 -9.83 9.66
CA GLN A 66 -0.72 -9.61 8.20
C GLN A 66 -0.92 -8.13 7.87
N LEU A 67 -1.78 -7.44 8.63
CA LEU A 67 -2.02 -6.01 8.47
C LEU A 67 -0.79 -5.18 8.85
N VAL A 68 -0.10 -5.49 9.95
CA VAL A 68 1.16 -4.83 10.32
C VAL A 68 2.20 -4.98 9.22
N ASN A 69 2.33 -6.19 8.65
CA ASN A 69 3.23 -6.45 7.53
C ASN A 69 2.86 -5.61 6.29
N LEU A 70 1.57 -5.45 6.00
CA LEU A 70 1.09 -4.60 4.90
C LEU A 70 1.38 -3.11 5.14
N LEU A 71 1.26 -2.63 6.38
CA LEU A 71 1.51 -1.24 6.73
C LEU A 71 2.99 -0.88 6.69
N GLU A 72 3.87 -1.74 7.22
CA GLU A 72 5.31 -1.49 7.33
C GLU A 72 6.11 -1.99 6.13
N GLY A 73 5.67 -3.07 5.47
CA GLY A 73 6.43 -3.77 4.43
C GLY A 73 7.53 -4.68 4.99
N SER A 74 8.24 -5.36 4.08
CA SER A 74 9.25 -6.39 4.42
C SER A 74 10.45 -5.89 5.23
N ASN A 75 10.71 -4.59 5.23
CA ASN A 75 11.78 -3.95 6.00
C ASN A 75 11.27 -3.30 7.31
N GLY A 76 10.01 -3.51 7.65
CA GLY A 76 9.38 -2.95 8.85
C GLY A 76 9.95 -3.55 10.13
N LYS A 77 9.94 -2.75 11.21
CA LYS A 77 10.43 -3.16 12.53
C LYS A 77 9.66 -4.36 13.10
N HIS A 78 8.35 -4.43 12.81
CA HIS A 78 7.46 -5.44 13.37
C HIS A 78 7.06 -6.50 12.33
N PHE A 79 7.78 -6.55 11.20
CA PHE A 79 7.54 -7.53 10.15
C PHE A 79 7.83 -8.95 10.63
N VAL A 80 6.88 -9.88 10.43
CA VAL A 80 7.01 -11.30 10.80
C VAL A 80 6.77 -12.19 9.57
N ARG A 81 7.71 -13.06 9.23
CA ARG A 81 7.52 -14.15 8.25
C ARG A 81 6.99 -15.40 8.99
N PRO A 82 6.12 -16.21 8.40
CA PRO A 82 5.59 -16.24 7.02
C PRO A 82 4.15 -15.69 6.87
N ALA A 83 3.79 -14.59 7.52
CA ALA A 83 2.43 -14.05 7.37
C ALA A 83 2.32 -13.29 6.03
N PRO A 84 1.68 -13.86 4.96
CA PRO A 84 1.43 -13.10 3.75
C PRO A 84 0.48 -11.91 4.05
N PRO A 85 0.45 -10.85 3.22
CA PRO A 85 0.89 -10.81 1.82
C PRO A 85 2.16 -9.98 1.58
N ALA A 86 3.27 -10.24 2.16
CA ALA A 86 4.34 -9.23 2.18
C ALA A 86 5.73 -9.69 1.71
N ASP A 87 5.84 -10.70 0.88
CA ASP A 87 7.11 -10.94 0.20
C ASP A 87 7.30 -9.84 -0.86
N ASP A 88 8.26 -8.93 -0.61
CA ASP A 88 8.76 -7.88 -1.52
C ASP A 88 7.81 -6.71 -1.88
N VAL A 89 6.70 -6.51 -1.17
CA VAL A 89 5.85 -5.33 -1.38
C VAL A 89 6.28 -4.22 -0.41
N PRO A 90 6.54 -2.99 -0.89
CA PRO A 90 6.78 -1.86 0.00
C PRO A 90 5.52 -1.62 0.86
N GLY A 91 5.72 -1.39 2.16
CA GLY A 91 4.61 -1.10 3.07
C GLY A 91 3.90 0.20 2.71
N LEU A 92 2.63 0.30 3.06
CA LEU A 92 1.81 1.50 2.80
C LEU A 92 2.46 2.80 3.31
N LEU A 93 3.12 2.75 4.48
CA LEU A 93 3.84 3.89 5.05
C LEU A 93 5.07 4.29 4.21
N VAL A 94 5.80 3.31 3.68
CA VAL A 94 6.96 3.53 2.81
C VAL A 94 6.50 4.10 1.48
N GLU A 95 5.43 3.55 0.91
CA GLU A 95 4.85 4.02 -0.35
C GLU A 95 4.36 5.46 -0.24
N MET A 96 3.65 5.82 0.85
CA MET A 96 3.24 7.20 1.11
C MET A 96 4.40 8.15 1.32
N ALA A 97 5.49 7.72 1.95
CA ALA A 97 6.68 8.54 2.09
C ALA A 97 7.33 8.82 0.72
N TRP A 98 7.42 7.81 -0.15
CA TRP A 98 7.94 7.96 -1.50
C TRP A 98 7.07 8.89 -2.35
N LEU A 99 5.75 8.70 -2.36
CA LEU A 99 4.79 9.56 -3.08
C LEU A 99 4.88 11.01 -2.61
N GLY A 100 4.97 11.24 -1.29
CA GLY A 100 5.05 12.58 -0.71
C GLY A 100 6.23 13.40 -1.22
N THR A 101 7.36 12.76 -1.58
CA THR A 101 8.53 13.46 -2.13
C THR A 101 8.39 13.87 -3.61
N ARG A 102 7.35 13.38 -4.30
CA ARG A 102 7.17 13.57 -5.74
C ARG A 102 5.98 14.44 -6.10
N PHE A 103 5.04 14.63 -5.20
CA PHE A 103 3.84 15.43 -5.47
C PHE A 103 4.15 16.87 -5.87
N ASP A 104 5.14 17.50 -5.25
CA ASP A 104 5.50 18.88 -5.56
C ASP A 104 6.01 19.06 -6.99
N ALA A 105 6.73 18.07 -7.51
CA ALA A 105 7.25 18.09 -8.87
C ALA A 105 6.17 17.75 -9.92
N ALA A 106 5.16 16.98 -9.54
CA ALA A 106 4.11 16.52 -10.45
C ALA A 106 2.96 17.52 -10.63
N LEU A 107 2.83 18.51 -9.74
CA LEU A 107 1.69 19.45 -9.75
C LEU A 107 2.13 20.86 -10.15
N PRO A 108 1.47 21.48 -11.16
CA PRO A 108 1.92 22.75 -11.73
C PRO A 108 1.63 23.95 -10.83
N ASP A 109 0.52 23.94 -10.08
CA ASP A 109 0.06 25.12 -9.35
C ASP A 109 0.22 24.99 -7.83
N PRO A 110 0.45 26.10 -7.10
CA PRO A 110 0.68 26.11 -5.65
C PRO A 110 -0.54 25.63 -4.83
N GLU A 111 -1.76 25.90 -5.29
CA GLU A 111 -2.97 25.52 -4.56
C GLU A 111 -3.17 24.01 -4.59
N SER A 112 -3.02 23.37 -5.76
CA SER A 112 -3.06 21.92 -5.90
C SER A 112 -1.97 21.25 -5.06
N ARG A 113 -0.74 21.79 -5.07
CA ARG A 113 0.35 21.30 -4.21
C ARG A 113 0.00 21.36 -2.73
N ALA A 114 -0.55 22.48 -2.26
CA ALA A 114 -0.95 22.63 -0.86
C ALA A 114 -2.06 21.63 -0.47
N ARG A 115 -3.07 21.46 -1.33
CA ARG A 115 -4.18 20.53 -1.12
C ARG A 115 -3.72 19.07 -1.09
N VAL A 116 -2.91 18.67 -2.06
CA VAL A 116 -2.32 17.32 -2.14
C VAL A 116 -1.36 17.08 -0.97
N GLY A 117 -0.53 18.04 -0.62
CA GLY A 117 0.35 17.94 0.54
C GLY A 117 -0.40 17.76 1.87
N ASN A 118 -1.55 18.43 2.05
CA ASN A 118 -2.41 18.23 3.20
C ASN A 118 -3.01 16.82 3.20
N ALA A 119 -3.54 16.37 2.07
CA ALA A 119 -4.10 15.03 1.94
C ALA A 119 -3.06 13.94 2.22
N ALA A 120 -1.86 14.07 1.68
CA ALA A 120 -0.76 13.12 1.91
C ALA A 120 -0.36 13.03 3.40
N ARG A 121 -0.29 14.17 4.10
CA ARG A 121 -0.04 14.19 5.55
C ARG A 121 -1.13 13.48 6.32
N ASN A 122 -2.40 13.72 5.99
CA ASN A 122 -3.53 13.07 6.64
C ASN A 122 -3.51 11.55 6.43
N VAL A 123 -3.32 11.09 5.19
CA VAL A 123 -3.19 9.65 4.89
C VAL A 123 -2.08 9.04 5.74
N ARG A 124 -0.88 9.64 5.74
CA ARG A 124 0.25 9.13 6.52
C ARG A 124 -0.06 9.09 8.02
N THR A 125 -0.70 10.11 8.56
CA THR A 125 -1.09 10.17 9.97
C THR A 125 -2.06 9.06 10.33
N PHE A 126 -3.10 8.86 9.51
CA PHE A 126 -4.07 7.78 9.75
C PHE A 126 -3.45 6.39 9.60
N LEU A 127 -2.55 6.17 8.65
CA LEU A 127 -1.80 4.91 8.53
C LEU A 127 -0.93 4.65 9.76
N THR A 128 -0.32 5.70 10.33
CA THR A 128 0.47 5.57 11.57
C THR A 128 -0.42 5.18 12.74
N PHE A 129 -1.58 5.82 12.92
CA PHE A 129 -2.53 5.46 13.96
C PHE A 129 -3.11 4.05 13.78
N ALA A 130 -3.33 3.63 12.51
CA ALA A 130 -3.75 2.27 12.20
C ALA A 130 -2.69 1.25 12.62
N LEU A 131 -1.41 1.52 12.37
CA LEU A 131 -0.31 0.67 12.79
C LEU A 131 -0.23 0.58 14.33
N GLU A 132 -0.29 1.69 15.03
CA GLU A 132 -0.25 1.73 16.49
C GLU A 132 -1.40 0.92 17.12
N ALA A 133 -2.62 1.07 16.59
CA ALA A 133 -3.77 0.32 17.05
C ALA A 133 -3.64 -1.19 16.76
N ALA A 134 -3.14 -1.57 15.58
CA ALA A 134 -2.91 -2.97 15.23
C ALA A 134 -1.83 -3.61 16.13
N LEU A 135 -0.74 -2.90 16.44
CA LEU A 135 0.28 -3.36 17.37
C LEU A 135 -0.29 -3.51 18.79
N THR A 136 -1.15 -2.60 19.24
CA THR A 136 -1.85 -2.74 20.52
C THR A 136 -2.71 -4.00 20.55
N ALA A 137 -3.44 -4.29 19.47
CA ALA A 137 -4.25 -5.51 19.35
C ALA A 137 -3.40 -6.80 19.45
N LEU A 138 -2.18 -6.80 18.89
CA LEU A 138 -1.26 -7.94 18.98
C LEU A 138 -0.79 -8.23 20.41
N ASP A 139 -0.61 -7.19 21.23
CA ASP A 139 -0.16 -7.30 22.62
C ASP A 139 -1.30 -7.65 23.60
N GLU A 140 -2.57 -7.48 23.17
CA GLU A 140 -3.72 -7.74 24.02
C GLU A 140 -3.87 -9.23 24.34
N ARG A 141 -4.32 -9.53 25.58
CA ARG A 141 -4.58 -10.91 26.05
C ARG A 141 -6.04 -11.29 26.03
N ARG A 142 -6.91 -10.34 25.83
CA ARG A 142 -8.37 -10.50 25.81
C ARG A 142 -8.90 -10.22 24.42
N ILE A 143 -9.63 -11.16 23.87
CA ILE A 143 -10.18 -11.07 22.51
C ILE A 143 -11.09 -9.86 22.32
N ASP A 144 -11.91 -9.51 23.31
CA ASP A 144 -12.84 -8.38 23.25
C ASP A 144 -12.10 -7.04 23.12
N ARG A 145 -10.96 -6.88 23.80
CA ARG A 145 -10.10 -5.69 23.69
C ARG A 145 -9.36 -5.67 22.37
N ALA A 146 -8.72 -6.77 22.00
CA ALA A 146 -8.03 -6.89 20.73
C ALA A 146 -8.95 -6.61 19.54
N SER A 147 -10.20 -7.13 19.56
CA SER A 147 -11.24 -6.83 18.56
C SER A 147 -11.58 -5.34 18.52
N THR A 148 -11.67 -4.69 19.66
CA THR A 148 -11.93 -3.24 19.75
C THR A 148 -10.78 -2.43 19.11
N ASP A 149 -9.53 -2.82 19.34
CA ASP A 149 -8.38 -2.16 18.72
C ASP A 149 -8.31 -2.42 17.21
N MET A 150 -8.72 -3.60 16.73
CA MET A 150 -8.84 -3.88 15.31
C MET A 150 -9.98 -3.08 14.65
N LEU A 151 -11.10 -2.83 15.32
CA LEU A 151 -12.15 -1.91 14.83
C LEU A 151 -11.64 -0.46 14.77
N ARG A 152 -10.82 -0.04 15.75
CA ARG A 152 -10.14 1.26 15.71
C ARG A 152 -9.18 1.35 14.54
N THR A 153 -8.41 0.28 14.29
CA THR A 153 -7.53 0.16 13.13
C THR A 153 -8.32 0.33 11.83
N TYR A 154 -9.44 -0.38 11.68
CA TYR A 154 -10.34 -0.22 10.54
C TYR A 154 -10.81 1.22 10.35
N ALA A 155 -11.22 1.89 11.43
CA ALA A 155 -11.68 3.28 11.37
C ALA A 155 -10.57 4.25 10.86
N PHE A 156 -9.32 4.06 11.28
CA PHE A 156 -8.20 4.85 10.78
C PHE A 156 -7.89 4.56 9.31
N LEU A 157 -7.95 3.29 8.88
CA LEU A 157 -7.77 2.93 7.47
C LEU A 157 -8.89 3.51 6.60
N LEU A 158 -10.12 3.49 7.08
CA LEU A 158 -11.27 4.10 6.42
C LEU A 158 -11.07 5.62 6.30
N ALA A 159 -10.64 6.29 7.36
CA ALA A 159 -10.33 7.73 7.33
C ALA A 159 -9.18 8.07 6.36
N ALA A 160 -8.18 7.18 6.23
CA ALA A 160 -7.11 7.33 5.25
C ALA A 160 -7.61 7.18 3.80
N TYR A 161 -8.58 6.30 3.57
CA TYR A 161 -9.15 6.03 2.24
C TYR A 161 -10.23 7.02 1.83
N GLU A 162 -10.94 7.60 2.76
CA GLU A 162 -12.27 8.20 2.72
C GLU A 162 -12.65 8.89 1.39
N ARG A 163 -13.82 8.51 0.88
CA ARG A 163 -14.54 9.27 -0.14
C ARG A 163 -15.18 10.51 0.50
N PRO A 164 -15.21 11.66 -0.18
CA PRO A 164 -15.91 12.84 0.31
C PRO A 164 -17.38 12.50 0.57
N CYS A 165 -17.84 12.68 1.80
CA CYS A 165 -19.27 12.78 2.11
C CYS A 165 -19.60 14.21 2.49
N ASP A 166 -20.84 14.64 2.27
CA ASP A 166 -21.27 16.03 2.37
C ASP A 166 -21.15 16.66 3.78
N ILE A 167 -20.82 15.89 4.81
CA ILE A 167 -20.91 16.30 6.21
C ILE A 167 -19.55 16.65 6.84
N SER A 168 -18.45 16.05 6.43
CA SER A 168 -17.11 16.45 6.88
C SER A 168 -16.06 15.98 5.88
N TYR A 169 -15.40 16.92 5.24
CA TYR A 169 -14.37 16.62 4.27
C TYR A 169 -12.98 16.76 4.90
N VAL A 170 -12.38 15.65 5.25
CA VAL A 170 -10.95 15.60 5.55
C VAL A 170 -10.22 15.16 4.29
N PRO A 171 -9.36 15.99 3.67
CA PRO A 171 -8.59 15.58 2.51
C PRO A 171 -7.77 14.33 2.85
N ALA A 172 -7.99 13.23 2.09
CA ALA A 172 -7.31 11.95 2.28
C ALA A 172 -6.94 11.33 0.92
N LEU A 173 -6.80 10.01 0.81
CA LEU A 173 -6.36 9.34 -0.42
C LEU A 173 -7.24 9.68 -1.63
N TRP A 174 -8.56 9.82 -1.46
CA TRP A 174 -9.45 10.20 -2.55
C TRP A 174 -9.11 11.55 -3.18
N THR A 175 -8.61 12.51 -2.37
CA THR A 175 -8.10 13.80 -2.88
C THR A 175 -6.88 13.60 -3.77
N LEU A 176 -5.96 12.69 -3.40
CA LEU A 176 -4.78 12.36 -4.20
C LEU A 176 -5.20 11.70 -5.52
N LEU A 177 -6.07 10.69 -5.46
CA LEU A 177 -6.56 9.99 -6.65
C LEU A 177 -7.23 10.94 -7.66
N ARG A 178 -8.03 11.90 -7.18
CA ARG A 178 -8.64 12.92 -8.04
C ARG A 178 -7.63 13.88 -8.64
N ALA A 179 -6.65 14.34 -7.86
CA ALA A 179 -5.64 15.28 -8.33
C ALA A 179 -4.78 14.69 -9.46
N PHE A 180 -4.62 13.37 -9.47
CA PHE A 180 -3.86 12.63 -10.49
C PHE A 180 -4.74 11.93 -11.53
N GLY A 181 -6.07 12.11 -11.50
CA GLY A 181 -6.99 11.60 -12.53
C GLY A 181 -7.18 10.08 -12.54
N VAL A 182 -6.82 9.37 -11.46
CA VAL A 182 -6.81 7.89 -11.42
C VAL A 182 -8.06 7.27 -10.77
N THR A 183 -9.08 8.06 -10.47
CA THR A 183 -10.32 7.58 -9.82
C THR A 183 -11.07 6.54 -10.65
N GLU A 184 -11.06 6.67 -11.98
CA GLU A 184 -11.75 5.76 -12.90
C GLU A 184 -11.11 4.36 -12.95
N GLN A 185 -9.80 4.26 -12.72
CA GLN A 185 -9.06 2.99 -12.73
C GLN A 185 -9.40 2.08 -11.54
N LEU A 186 -10.01 2.63 -10.49
CA LEU A 186 -10.41 1.88 -9.30
C LEU A 186 -11.78 1.21 -9.41
N GLY A 187 -12.38 1.23 -10.62
CA GLY A 187 -13.73 0.79 -10.86
C GLY A 187 -14.72 1.80 -10.27
N ALA A 188 -15.47 2.45 -11.13
CA ALA A 188 -16.56 3.30 -10.73
C ALA A 188 -17.68 2.46 -10.09
N ASP A 189 -17.52 2.12 -8.82
CA ASP A 189 -18.65 2.06 -7.90
C ASP A 189 -19.06 3.51 -7.58
N THR A 190 -19.35 4.30 -8.61
CA THR A 190 -20.23 5.43 -8.47
C THR A 190 -21.61 4.84 -8.20
N PRO A 191 -22.23 5.07 -7.03
CA PRO A 191 -23.66 4.99 -6.96
C PRO A 191 -24.14 6.06 -7.95
N GLU A 192 -24.64 5.59 -9.11
CA GLU A 192 -25.43 6.45 -9.99
C GLU A 192 -26.52 7.03 -9.11
N GLY A 193 -26.61 8.36 -9.10
CA GLY A 193 -27.53 9.10 -8.29
C GLY A 193 -28.96 8.64 -8.53
N GLY A 194 -29.60 8.18 -7.46
CA GLY A 194 -31.04 8.08 -7.31
C GLY A 194 -31.49 9.25 -6.40
#